data_5dc13be96e5a983ca461f7ff8ba278b0
#
_entry.id   5dc13be96e5a983ca461f7ff8ba278b0
#
_cell.length_a   1.000
_cell.length_b   1.000
_cell.length_c   1.000
_cell.angle_alpha   90.00
_cell.angle_beta   90.00
_cell.angle_gamma   90.00
#
_symmetry.space_group_name_H-M   'P 1'
#
loop_
_entity.id
_entity.type
_entity.pdbx_description
1 polymer ?
#
loop_
_entity_poly.entity_id
_entity_poly.type
_entity_poly.pdbx_seq_one_letter_code
_entity_poly.pdbx_strand_id
1 'polypeptide(L)'
;MSMASKNFNTRNNSNVQRNNSDCTLYTFNGTQPAPLLEYLLKTIGESRSKTKAILQGHGIRINGKVVTQFDTPLNAGDTISVSRHKRKSDFKNKFVKIVYEDRWIVVVEKNIGILSMAAGHSSLNVKSVLDDYFAKSHQKCRAHVVHRLDRDTSGLMIYAKDIDTEQILEHNWHQIVYDRRYVAVTSGEMKDDNGTIANWLKDNKAYITYSSPVDNGGKYAVTHYHVLNRTTEHTLVEYKLETGRKNQIRVHSADMGHPVCGDIKYGNGDDPLHRLCLHAYMLCFTHPVTGERMDFSTPIPTGFRSLFK
;
A
#
# COMPACT_ATOMS: atom_id res chain seq x y z
N MET A 1 58.44 6.87 -40.81
CA MET A 1 57.03 7.26 -41.00
C MET A 1 56.21 6.54 -39.96
N SER A 2 55.85 7.24 -38.88
CA SER A 2 55.15 6.69 -37.73
C SER A 2 53.80 7.39 -37.70
N MET A 3 52.72 6.61 -37.76
CA MET A 3 51.34 7.14 -37.60
C MET A 3 50.95 7.06 -36.14
N ALA A 4 50.68 8.22 -35.54
CA ALA A 4 50.22 8.36 -34.19
C ALA A 4 48.69 8.10 -34.13
N SER A 5 48.30 7.11 -33.34
CA SER A 5 46.91 6.85 -32.95
C SER A 5 46.46 7.85 -31.91
N LYS A 6 45.43 8.67 -32.23
CA LYS A 6 44.79 9.55 -31.25
C LYS A 6 43.74 8.78 -30.46
N ASN A 7 44.02 8.62 -29.17
CA ASN A 7 43.05 8.17 -28.18
C ASN A 7 42.05 9.29 -27.88
N PHE A 8 40.79 9.07 -28.27
CA PHE A 8 39.68 9.91 -27.84
C PHE A 8 39.18 9.44 -26.43
N ASN A 9 39.62 10.15 -25.41
CA ASN A 9 39.15 9.96 -24.05
C ASN A 9 37.92 10.87 -23.86
N THR A 10 36.71 10.36 -24.10
CA THR A 10 35.47 11.03 -23.72
C THR A 10 35.16 10.75 -22.26
N ARG A 11 35.62 11.61 -21.36
CA ARG A 11 35.15 11.67 -19.98
C ARG A 11 33.73 12.19 -19.97
N ASN A 12 32.76 11.30 -19.80
CA ASN A 12 31.39 11.69 -19.48
C ASN A 12 31.35 12.27 -18.05
N ASN A 13 31.26 13.58 -17.94
CA ASN A 13 30.96 14.28 -16.68
C ASN A 13 29.48 14.07 -16.35
N SER A 14 29.16 12.99 -15.63
CA SER A 14 27.89 12.89 -14.92
C SER A 14 28.03 13.65 -13.60
N ASN A 15 27.27 14.73 -13.42
CA ASN A 15 27.16 15.40 -12.12
C ASN A 15 26.49 14.46 -11.10
N VAL A 16 27.31 13.81 -10.27
CA VAL A 16 26.87 12.94 -9.18
C VAL A 16 26.82 13.78 -7.91
N GLN A 17 25.65 14.21 -7.49
CA GLN A 17 25.45 14.77 -6.17
C GLN A 17 25.18 13.65 -5.16
N ARG A 18 26.10 13.42 -4.23
CA ARG A 18 25.90 12.50 -3.10
C ARG A 18 25.28 13.28 -1.94
N ASN A 19 23.99 13.17 -1.76
CA ASN A 19 23.34 13.64 -0.53
C ASN A 19 23.51 12.55 0.55
N ASN A 20 23.52 12.97 1.83
CA ASN A 20 23.71 12.13 3.03
C ASN A 20 22.59 11.10 3.30
N SER A 21 21.73 10.82 2.32
CA SER A 21 20.76 9.75 2.27
C SER A 21 21.27 8.68 1.29
N ASP A 22 21.02 7.42 1.57
CA ASP A 22 21.39 6.21 0.81
C ASP A 22 20.92 6.20 -0.66
N CYS A 23 20.70 7.35 -1.27
CA CYS A 23 20.15 7.57 -2.59
C CYS A 23 21.13 8.34 -3.47
N THR A 24 21.40 7.83 -4.65
CA THR A 24 22.26 8.50 -5.66
C THR A 24 21.35 9.17 -6.69
N LEU A 25 21.58 10.48 -6.91
CA LEU A 25 20.85 11.25 -7.91
C LEU A 25 21.65 11.33 -9.22
N TYR A 26 20.95 11.17 -10.34
CA TYR A 26 21.47 11.31 -11.70
C TYR A 26 20.54 12.23 -12.49
N THR A 27 21.10 13.02 -13.41
CA THR A 27 20.30 13.79 -14.37
C THR A 27 20.52 13.19 -15.75
N PHE A 28 19.44 12.94 -16.49
CA PHE A 28 19.51 12.48 -17.86
C PHE A 28 19.73 13.67 -18.81
N ASN A 29 20.89 13.70 -19.44
CA ASN A 29 21.30 14.78 -20.35
C ASN A 29 21.33 14.33 -21.83
N GLY A 30 20.64 13.24 -22.17
CA GLY A 30 20.54 12.76 -23.55
C GLY A 30 19.75 13.71 -24.43
N THR A 31 20.20 13.90 -25.67
CA THR A 31 19.50 14.74 -26.68
C THR A 31 18.28 14.03 -27.27
N GLN A 32 18.17 12.71 -27.10
CA GLN A 32 17.04 11.89 -27.51
C GLN A 32 16.55 11.02 -26.37
N PRO A 33 15.24 10.68 -26.30
CA PRO A 33 14.71 9.78 -25.29
C PRO A 33 15.43 8.43 -25.31
N ALA A 34 15.71 7.89 -24.12
CA ALA A 34 16.33 6.58 -23.95
C ALA A 34 15.52 5.71 -22.98
N PRO A 35 15.47 4.37 -23.17
CA PRO A 35 14.82 3.47 -22.20
C PRO A 35 15.54 3.50 -20.84
N LEU A 36 14.77 3.61 -19.77
CA LEU A 36 15.28 3.70 -18.41
C LEU A 36 16.30 2.60 -18.07
N LEU A 37 16.00 1.35 -18.41
CA LEU A 37 16.90 0.22 -18.09
C LEU A 37 18.27 0.37 -18.76
N GLU A 38 18.32 0.78 -20.02
CA GLU A 38 19.59 0.96 -20.73
C GLU A 38 20.44 2.08 -20.15
N TYR A 39 19.78 3.17 -19.76
CA TYR A 39 20.45 4.27 -19.05
C TYR A 39 21.00 3.81 -17.71
N LEU A 40 20.20 3.09 -16.91
CA LEU A 40 20.61 2.59 -15.60
C LEU A 40 21.79 1.62 -15.70
N LEU A 41 21.79 0.70 -16.67
CA LEU A 41 22.89 -0.24 -16.89
C LEU A 41 24.22 0.46 -17.17
N LYS A 42 24.19 1.58 -17.90
CA LYS A 42 25.37 2.39 -18.21
C LYS A 42 25.82 3.25 -17.03
N THR A 43 24.88 3.67 -16.17
CA THR A 43 25.13 4.72 -15.16
C THR A 43 25.43 4.16 -13.79
N ILE A 44 24.75 3.09 -13.34
CA ILE A 44 24.88 2.57 -11.97
C ILE A 44 25.95 1.46 -11.82
N GLY A 45 26.46 0.93 -12.92
CA GLY A 45 27.53 -0.09 -12.91
C GLY A 45 27.12 -1.46 -12.33
N GLU A 46 25.82 -1.75 -12.26
CA GLU A 46 25.30 -3.02 -11.75
C GLU A 46 24.92 -3.99 -12.87
N SER A 47 24.86 -5.28 -12.58
CA SER A 47 24.41 -6.29 -13.54
C SER A 47 22.93 -6.07 -13.93
N ARG A 48 22.54 -6.56 -15.13
CA ARG A 48 21.16 -6.44 -15.64
C ARG A 48 20.12 -7.02 -14.65
N SER A 49 20.41 -8.16 -14.02
CA SER A 49 19.53 -8.77 -13.01
C SER A 49 19.42 -7.94 -11.73
N LYS A 50 20.51 -7.34 -11.27
CA LYS A 50 20.49 -6.44 -10.12
C LYS A 50 19.74 -5.14 -10.42
N THR A 51 19.95 -4.55 -11.60
CA THR A 51 19.26 -3.34 -12.03
C THR A 51 17.74 -3.56 -12.12
N LYS A 52 17.31 -4.69 -12.72
CA LYS A 52 15.90 -5.07 -12.75
C LYS A 52 15.33 -5.29 -11.34
N ALA A 53 16.11 -5.88 -10.43
CA ALA A 53 15.69 -6.08 -9.06
C ALA A 53 15.55 -4.76 -8.26
N ILE A 54 16.39 -3.74 -8.55
CA ILE A 54 16.25 -2.39 -7.99
C ILE A 54 14.97 -1.73 -8.53
N LEU A 55 14.68 -1.84 -9.82
CA LEU A 55 13.44 -1.35 -10.43
C LEU A 55 12.20 -2.00 -9.81
N GLN A 56 12.15 -3.32 -9.75
CA GLN A 56 11.04 -4.08 -9.16
C GLN A 56 10.89 -3.83 -7.65
N GLY A 57 11.99 -3.52 -6.96
CA GLY A 57 12.02 -3.15 -5.55
C GLY A 57 11.71 -1.68 -5.27
N HIS A 58 11.13 -0.95 -6.23
CA HIS A 58 10.77 0.48 -6.09
C HIS A 58 11.96 1.40 -5.77
N GLY A 59 13.17 0.95 -6.06
CA GLY A 59 14.40 1.70 -5.80
C GLY A 59 14.72 2.78 -6.82
N ILE A 60 13.91 2.97 -7.86
CA ILE A 60 14.11 3.96 -8.91
C ILE A 60 12.95 4.96 -8.93
N ARG A 61 13.30 6.25 -8.98
CA ARG A 61 12.33 7.34 -9.17
C ARG A 61 12.77 8.23 -10.32
N ILE A 62 11.82 8.69 -11.12
CA ILE A 62 12.02 9.73 -12.12
C ILE A 62 11.20 10.94 -11.71
N ASN A 63 11.85 12.09 -11.53
CA ASN A 63 11.22 13.34 -11.08
C ASN A 63 10.38 13.12 -9.80
N GLY A 64 10.93 12.35 -8.83
CA GLY A 64 10.28 12.01 -7.56
C GLY A 64 9.24 10.87 -7.65
N LYS A 65 8.78 10.45 -8.81
CA LYS A 65 7.80 9.37 -8.98
C LYS A 65 8.47 8.00 -9.07
N VAL A 66 8.00 7.03 -8.30
CA VAL A 66 8.47 5.62 -8.37
C VAL A 66 8.17 5.05 -9.75
N VAL A 67 9.17 4.43 -10.38
CA VAL A 67 9.04 3.77 -11.66
C VAL A 67 9.55 2.33 -11.55
N THR A 68 8.74 1.39 -12.02
CA THR A 68 9.05 -0.05 -12.05
C THR A 68 9.16 -0.61 -13.45
N GLN A 69 8.68 0.14 -14.45
CA GLN A 69 8.72 -0.24 -15.87
C GLN A 69 10.11 0.02 -16.43
N PHE A 70 10.70 -1.01 -17.00
CA PHE A 70 12.09 -0.98 -17.49
C PHE A 70 12.27 -0.20 -18.80
N ASP A 71 11.20 -0.06 -19.59
CA ASP A 71 11.16 0.61 -20.89
C ASP A 71 10.64 2.07 -20.81
N THR A 72 10.42 2.60 -19.60
CA THR A 72 10.00 4.00 -19.38
C THR A 72 10.97 4.93 -20.13
N PRO A 73 10.48 5.81 -21.02
CA PRO A 73 11.33 6.76 -21.72
C PRO A 73 11.83 7.85 -20.75
N LEU A 74 13.13 8.13 -20.81
CA LEU A 74 13.76 9.26 -20.15
C LEU A 74 13.86 10.43 -21.12
N ASN A 75 13.46 11.62 -20.67
CA ASN A 75 13.56 12.86 -21.42
C ASN A 75 14.71 13.72 -20.87
N ALA A 76 15.26 14.60 -21.72
CA ALA A 76 16.31 15.54 -21.28
C ALA A 76 15.86 16.35 -20.05
N GLY A 77 16.71 16.40 -19.03
CA GLY A 77 16.43 17.07 -17.75
C GLY A 77 15.75 16.20 -16.70
N ASP A 78 15.33 14.96 -17.02
CA ASP A 78 14.76 14.06 -16.01
C ASP A 78 15.78 13.76 -14.90
N THR A 79 15.32 13.89 -13.66
CA THR A 79 16.10 13.55 -12.46
C THR A 79 15.78 12.12 -12.06
N ILE A 80 16.78 11.25 -12.07
CA ILE A 80 16.67 9.85 -11.69
C ILE A 80 17.31 9.65 -10.31
N SER A 81 16.54 9.23 -9.33
CA SER A 81 17.05 8.82 -8.04
C SER A 81 17.14 7.29 -7.94
N VAL A 82 18.30 6.79 -7.53
CA VAL A 82 18.58 5.37 -7.39
C VAL A 82 18.88 5.06 -5.93
N SER A 83 18.01 4.34 -5.27
CA SER A 83 18.25 3.76 -3.95
C SER A 83 18.85 2.36 -4.13
N ARG A 84 20.13 2.20 -3.73
CA ARG A 84 20.84 0.92 -3.81
C ARG A 84 20.53 -0.02 -2.65
N HIS A 85 19.79 0.45 -1.66
CA HIS A 85 19.36 -0.41 -0.58
C HIS A 85 18.37 -1.44 -1.09
N LYS A 86 18.94 -2.52 -1.62
CA LYS A 86 18.32 -3.82 -1.58
C LYS A 86 18.16 -4.19 -0.11
N ARG A 87 17.11 -3.74 0.52
CA ARG A 87 16.53 -4.56 1.56
C ARG A 87 15.85 -5.74 0.84
N LYS A 88 16.64 -6.71 0.37
CA LYS A 88 16.22 -8.08 0.49
C LYS A 88 16.06 -8.25 1.99
N SER A 89 14.92 -7.90 2.50
CA SER A 89 14.51 -8.47 3.75
C SER A 89 14.42 -9.96 3.44
N ASP A 90 15.27 -10.78 4.04
CA ASP A 90 15.01 -12.20 4.23
C ASP A 90 13.77 -12.36 5.12
N PHE A 91 12.98 -11.28 5.22
CA PHE A 91 11.73 -11.20 5.94
C PHE A 91 10.72 -12.10 5.24
N LYS A 92 10.60 -13.29 5.76
CA LYS A 92 9.57 -14.26 5.37
C LYS A 92 8.62 -14.38 6.53
N ASN A 93 7.40 -13.88 6.35
CA ASN A 93 6.33 -14.05 7.31
C ASN A 93 5.05 -14.42 6.56
N LYS A 94 4.29 -15.38 7.08
CA LYS A 94 3.06 -15.84 6.43
C LYS A 94 1.91 -14.82 6.48
N PHE A 95 1.98 -13.87 7.40
CA PHE A 95 0.92 -12.89 7.64
C PHE A 95 1.23 -11.49 7.11
N VAL A 96 2.52 -11.17 6.92
CA VAL A 96 2.97 -9.81 6.60
C VAL A 96 3.99 -9.85 5.47
N LYS A 97 3.76 -9.06 4.44
CA LYS A 97 4.72 -8.81 3.37
C LYS A 97 5.06 -7.32 3.37
N ILE A 98 6.34 -6.98 3.43
CA ILE A 98 6.80 -5.60 3.30
C ILE A 98 6.70 -5.19 1.83
N VAL A 99 5.94 -4.12 1.55
CA VAL A 99 5.72 -3.55 0.22
C VAL A 99 6.70 -2.40 -0.03
N TYR A 100 6.88 -1.55 0.99
CA TYR A 100 7.80 -0.42 0.95
C TYR A 100 8.35 -0.17 2.35
N GLU A 101 9.57 0.32 2.43
CA GLU A 101 10.19 0.73 3.68
C GLU A 101 11.25 1.79 3.43
N ASP A 102 11.25 2.82 4.27
CA ASP A 102 12.33 3.80 4.34
C ASP A 102 12.72 4.08 5.80
N ARG A 103 13.28 5.27 6.08
CA ARG A 103 13.69 5.67 7.43
C ARG A 103 12.50 5.89 8.35
N TRP A 104 11.38 6.40 7.84
CA TRP A 104 10.26 6.95 8.62
C TRP A 104 9.03 6.07 8.62
N ILE A 105 8.78 5.35 7.53
CA ILE A 105 7.57 4.53 7.36
C ILE A 105 7.89 3.12 6.85
N VAL A 106 6.96 2.22 7.09
CA VAL A 106 6.89 0.91 6.43
C VAL A 106 5.46 0.67 5.95
N VAL A 107 5.31 0.34 4.66
CA VAL A 107 4.04 -0.11 4.07
C VAL A 107 4.06 -1.62 3.94
N VAL A 108 3.03 -2.25 4.44
CA VAL A 108 2.91 -3.71 4.43
C VAL A 108 1.60 -4.17 3.79
N GLU A 109 1.62 -5.35 3.23
CA GLU A 109 0.42 -6.12 2.89
C GLU A 109 0.18 -7.14 4.02
N LYS A 110 -0.92 -6.94 4.76
CA LYS A 110 -1.37 -7.81 5.83
C LYS A 110 -2.22 -8.94 5.28
N ASN A 111 -1.97 -10.17 5.67
CA ASN A 111 -2.86 -11.30 5.40
C ASN A 111 -4.00 -11.38 6.44
N ILE A 112 -4.97 -12.26 6.21
CA ILE A 112 -6.04 -12.59 7.19
C ILE A 112 -5.48 -13.29 8.41
N GLY A 113 -6.26 -13.32 9.50
CA GLY A 113 -5.96 -14.10 10.71
C GLY A 113 -4.97 -13.46 11.68
N ILE A 114 -4.50 -12.22 11.41
CA ILE A 114 -3.59 -11.48 12.27
C ILE A 114 -4.13 -10.08 12.60
N LEU A 115 -4.02 -9.66 13.85
CA LEU A 115 -4.37 -8.32 14.31
C LEU A 115 -3.32 -7.29 13.85
N SER A 116 -3.75 -6.06 13.59
CA SER A 116 -2.86 -4.93 13.27
C SER A 116 -1.97 -4.56 14.46
N MET A 117 -2.53 -4.61 15.68
CA MET A 117 -1.84 -4.35 16.94
C MET A 117 -2.40 -5.26 18.03
N ALA A 118 -1.68 -5.35 19.15
CA ALA A 118 -2.13 -6.15 20.30
C ALA A 118 -3.47 -5.66 20.85
N ALA A 119 -4.33 -6.62 21.19
CA ALA A 119 -5.50 -6.41 22.02
C ALA A 119 -5.24 -7.15 23.36
N GLY A 120 -4.77 -6.43 24.38
CA GLY A 120 -4.40 -7.03 25.67
C GLY A 120 -3.00 -7.68 25.70
N HIS A 121 -2.78 -8.60 26.64
CA HIS A 121 -1.46 -9.21 26.90
C HIS A 121 -1.00 -10.25 25.86
N SER A 122 -1.76 -10.51 24.85
CA SER A 122 -1.48 -11.59 23.92
C SER A 122 -1.16 -11.11 22.52
N SER A 123 -0.21 -11.72 22.01
CA SER A 123 -0.13 -12.50 20.78
C SER A 123 0.40 -11.76 19.57
N LEU A 124 0.88 -12.58 18.67
CA LEU A 124 1.34 -12.27 17.32
C LEU A 124 0.38 -11.27 16.63
N ASN A 125 0.90 -10.09 16.33
CA ASN A 125 0.21 -9.05 15.59
C ASN A 125 1.20 -8.38 14.62
N VAL A 126 0.71 -7.61 13.65
CA VAL A 126 1.59 -7.01 12.62
C VAL A 126 2.67 -6.12 13.26
N LYS A 127 2.29 -5.33 14.28
CA LYS A 127 3.26 -4.49 14.99
C LYS A 127 4.40 -5.32 15.60
N SER A 128 4.10 -6.42 16.31
CA SER A 128 5.13 -7.27 16.90
C SER A 128 6.00 -7.96 15.85
N VAL A 129 5.42 -8.37 14.73
CA VAL A 129 6.15 -8.93 13.59
C VAL A 129 7.14 -7.93 12.99
N LEU A 130 6.72 -6.65 12.90
CA LEU A 130 7.59 -5.58 12.41
C LEU A 130 8.68 -5.22 13.43
N ASP A 131 8.36 -5.15 14.72
CA ASP A 131 9.33 -4.90 15.79
C ASP A 131 10.44 -5.98 15.79
N ASP A 132 10.06 -7.26 15.65
CA ASP A 132 11.00 -8.37 15.51
C ASP A 132 11.86 -8.26 14.25
N TYR A 133 11.25 -7.84 13.15
CA TYR A 133 11.97 -7.60 11.90
C TYR A 133 12.99 -6.48 12.05
N PHE A 134 12.61 -5.34 12.63
CA PHE A 134 13.52 -4.23 12.85
C PHE A 134 14.68 -4.63 13.78
N ALA A 135 14.41 -5.37 14.85
CA ALA A 135 15.45 -5.86 15.74
C ALA A 135 16.45 -6.79 15.02
N LYS A 136 15.94 -7.76 14.24
CA LYS A 136 16.77 -8.71 13.46
C LYS A 136 17.57 -8.05 12.34
N SER A 137 17.06 -6.95 11.79
CA SER A 137 17.75 -6.15 10.78
C SER A 137 18.61 -5.03 11.37
N HIS A 138 18.83 -5.05 12.70
CA HIS A 138 19.63 -4.07 13.44
C HIS A 138 19.17 -2.62 13.29
N GLN A 139 17.87 -2.41 13.05
CA GLN A 139 17.28 -1.08 13.00
C GLN A 139 16.92 -0.61 14.41
N LYS A 140 17.34 0.61 14.77
CA LYS A 140 17.01 1.24 16.06
C LYS A 140 15.67 1.96 16.00
N CYS A 141 14.61 1.25 15.63
CA CYS A 141 13.25 1.80 15.55
C CYS A 141 12.23 0.75 16.00
N ARG A 142 10.97 1.16 16.16
CA ARG A 142 9.81 0.31 16.43
C ARG A 142 8.67 0.68 15.48
N ALA A 143 7.74 -0.24 15.27
CA ALA A 143 6.53 0.03 14.52
C ALA A 143 5.53 0.81 15.38
N HIS A 144 5.00 1.89 14.83
CA HIS A 144 3.96 2.71 15.42
C HIS A 144 2.71 2.64 14.56
N VAL A 145 1.55 2.40 15.21
CA VAL A 145 0.29 2.09 14.53
C VAL A 145 -0.50 3.36 14.30
N VAL A 146 -0.64 3.79 13.07
CA VAL A 146 -1.38 5.02 12.69
C VAL A 146 -2.80 4.74 12.20
N HIS A 147 -3.08 3.51 11.76
CA HIS A 147 -4.42 3.03 11.42
C HIS A 147 -4.49 1.50 11.55
N ARG A 148 -5.69 0.95 11.37
CA ARG A 148 -5.89 -0.48 11.55
C ARG A 148 -6.78 -1.10 10.48
N LEU A 149 -6.53 -2.39 10.20
CA LEU A 149 -7.45 -3.32 9.57
C LEU A 149 -7.94 -4.34 10.61
N ASP A 150 -9.12 -4.88 10.41
CA ASP A 150 -9.64 -5.96 11.24
C ASP A 150 -8.78 -7.22 11.08
N ARG A 151 -8.87 -8.16 12.03
CA ARG A 151 -8.08 -9.40 12.03
C ARG A 151 -8.17 -10.13 10.68
N ASP A 152 -9.38 -10.25 10.15
CA ASP A 152 -9.66 -11.08 8.97
C ASP A 152 -9.76 -10.24 7.67
N THR A 153 -9.61 -8.92 7.74
CA THR A 153 -9.40 -8.05 6.57
C THR A 153 -7.96 -8.14 6.14
N SER A 154 -7.71 -8.42 4.86
CA SER A 154 -6.36 -8.38 4.27
C SER A 154 -6.10 -7.05 3.56
N GLY A 155 -4.84 -6.76 3.22
CA GLY A 155 -4.46 -5.66 2.36
C GLY A 155 -3.44 -4.69 2.95
N LEU A 156 -3.33 -3.53 2.33
CA LEU A 156 -2.30 -2.53 2.58
C LEU A 156 -2.49 -1.78 3.90
N MET A 157 -1.39 -1.61 4.61
CA MET A 157 -1.28 -0.81 5.82
C MET A 157 0.04 -0.04 5.84
N ILE A 158 0.02 1.14 6.48
CA ILE A 158 1.22 1.91 6.79
C ILE A 158 1.47 1.92 8.30
N TYR A 159 2.74 1.86 8.70
CA TYR A 159 3.22 2.06 10.06
C TYR A 159 4.30 3.12 10.05
N ALA A 160 4.34 3.98 11.06
CA ALA A 160 5.48 4.85 11.29
C ALA A 160 6.60 4.08 11.99
N LYS A 161 7.85 4.57 11.87
CA LYS A 161 9.04 3.95 12.49
C LYS A 161 9.59 4.78 13.66
N ASP A 162 9.02 5.93 13.90
CA ASP A 162 9.31 6.82 15.03
C ASP A 162 8.06 7.57 15.47
N ILE A 163 8.11 8.16 16.67
CA ILE A 163 6.99 8.86 17.31
C ILE A 163 6.61 10.13 16.55
N ASP A 164 7.58 10.88 16.05
CA ASP A 164 7.32 12.15 15.35
C ASP A 164 6.53 11.88 14.06
N THR A 165 6.93 10.86 13.30
CA THR A 165 6.22 10.41 12.09
C THR A 165 4.82 9.87 12.41
N GLU A 166 4.65 9.11 13.52
CA GLU A 166 3.34 8.66 14.01
C GLU A 166 2.42 9.85 14.26
N GLN A 167 2.87 10.85 15.02
CA GLN A 167 2.09 12.05 15.34
C GLN A 167 1.69 12.84 14.10
N ILE A 168 2.60 13.02 13.13
CA ILE A 168 2.30 13.69 11.87
C ILE A 168 1.18 12.95 11.13
N LEU A 169 1.27 11.62 11.02
CA LEU A 169 0.27 10.79 10.34
C LEU A 169 -1.07 10.80 11.07
N GLU A 170 -1.10 10.69 12.40
CA GLU A 170 -2.34 10.68 13.18
C GLU A 170 -3.08 12.01 13.12
N HIS A 171 -2.37 13.13 13.34
CA HIS A 171 -3.00 14.45 13.35
C HIS A 171 -3.47 14.90 11.97
N ASN A 172 -2.77 14.48 10.90
CA ASN A 172 -3.04 14.95 9.55
C ASN A 172 -3.58 13.83 8.63
N TRP A 173 -4.11 12.74 9.19
CA TRP A 173 -4.52 11.55 8.43
C TRP A 173 -5.38 11.88 7.21
N HIS A 174 -6.42 12.69 7.38
CA HIS A 174 -7.36 13.05 6.32
C HIS A 174 -6.76 13.98 5.24
N GLN A 175 -5.68 14.69 5.55
CA GLN A 175 -4.96 15.55 4.60
C GLN A 175 -3.88 14.76 3.86
N ILE A 176 -3.21 13.85 4.57
CA ILE A 176 -2.11 13.03 4.08
C ILE A 176 -2.61 11.89 3.21
N VAL A 177 -3.62 11.14 3.68
CA VAL A 177 -4.18 9.98 2.98
C VAL A 177 -5.34 10.42 2.10
N TYR A 178 -5.09 10.56 0.80
CA TYR A 178 -6.05 11.11 -0.15
C TYR A 178 -6.88 10.04 -0.89
N ASP A 179 -6.45 8.76 -0.89
CA ASP A 179 -7.28 7.67 -1.44
C ASP A 179 -7.01 6.36 -0.70
N ARG A 180 -8.10 5.71 -0.26
CA ARG A 180 -8.11 4.39 0.37
C ARG A 180 -9.26 3.60 -0.21
N ARG A 181 -8.94 2.50 -0.89
CA ARG A 181 -9.97 1.67 -1.48
C ARG A 181 -9.85 0.23 -1.04
N TYR A 182 -11.01 -0.36 -0.92
CA TYR A 182 -11.19 -1.76 -0.57
C TYR A 182 -11.94 -2.45 -1.70
N VAL A 183 -11.70 -3.73 -1.87
CA VAL A 183 -12.54 -4.59 -2.69
C VAL A 183 -13.15 -5.65 -1.80
N ALA A 184 -14.42 -5.92 -2.00
CA ALA A 184 -15.13 -6.99 -1.31
C ALA A 184 -15.98 -7.82 -2.28
N VAL A 185 -16.28 -9.05 -1.87
CA VAL A 185 -17.37 -9.83 -2.44
C VAL A 185 -18.51 -9.77 -1.44
N THR A 186 -19.68 -9.33 -1.88
CA THR A 186 -20.90 -9.26 -1.09
C THR A 186 -21.93 -10.29 -1.58
N SER A 187 -22.78 -10.75 -0.67
CA SER A 187 -23.83 -11.72 -0.96
C SER A 187 -24.96 -11.06 -1.75
N GLY A 188 -25.45 -11.77 -2.77
CA GLY A 188 -26.54 -11.36 -3.63
C GLY A 188 -26.16 -10.35 -4.72
N GLU A 189 -27.10 -10.09 -5.61
CA GLU A 189 -26.96 -9.14 -6.72
C GLU A 189 -27.34 -7.73 -6.29
N MET A 190 -26.38 -6.83 -6.18
CA MET A 190 -26.65 -5.40 -5.97
C MET A 190 -27.22 -4.79 -7.26
N LYS A 191 -28.34 -4.08 -7.17
CA LYS A 191 -29.01 -3.50 -8.34
C LYS A 191 -28.33 -2.21 -8.82
N ASP A 192 -27.92 -1.35 -7.89
CA ASP A 192 -27.33 -0.07 -8.18
C ASP A 192 -25.81 -0.21 -8.42
N ASP A 193 -25.31 0.43 -9.50
CA ASP A 193 -23.91 0.37 -9.87
C ASP A 193 -22.96 1.11 -8.91
N ASN A 194 -23.47 2.12 -8.24
CA ASN A 194 -22.72 2.93 -7.29
C ASN A 194 -23.66 3.65 -6.32
N GLY A 195 -23.11 4.08 -5.21
CA GLY A 195 -23.84 4.85 -4.21
C GLY A 195 -22.99 5.27 -3.04
N THR A 196 -23.66 5.92 -2.08
CA THR A 196 -23.03 6.40 -0.85
C THR A 196 -23.89 5.99 0.34
N ILE A 197 -23.25 5.42 1.35
CA ILE A 197 -23.86 5.08 2.63
C ILE A 197 -23.30 6.03 3.68
N ALA A 198 -24.18 6.74 4.37
CA ALA A 198 -23.81 7.72 5.38
C ALA A 198 -24.73 7.57 6.59
N ASN A 199 -24.16 7.18 7.73
CA ASN A 199 -24.90 6.94 8.96
C ASN A 199 -24.00 7.03 10.19
N TRP A 200 -24.56 6.83 11.38
CA TRP A 200 -23.87 6.87 12.66
C TRP A 200 -23.58 5.45 13.12
N LEU A 201 -22.30 5.16 13.40
CA LEU A 201 -21.86 3.84 13.89
C LEU A 201 -21.52 3.90 15.37
N LYS A 202 -22.07 2.94 16.14
CA LYS A 202 -21.88 2.81 17.59
C LYS A 202 -21.70 1.35 17.98
N ASP A 203 -20.83 1.08 18.95
CA ASP A 203 -20.73 -0.25 19.55
C ASP A 203 -21.83 -0.43 20.62
N ASN A 204 -22.47 -1.58 20.62
CA ASN A 204 -23.33 -2.00 21.74
C ASN A 204 -22.48 -2.60 22.88
N LYS A 205 -23.13 -3.00 23.98
CA LYS A 205 -22.48 -3.59 25.16
C LYS A 205 -21.71 -4.88 24.86
N ALA A 206 -22.06 -5.58 23.76
CA ALA A 206 -21.36 -6.79 23.30
C ALA A 206 -20.24 -6.47 22.28
N TYR A 207 -19.83 -5.20 22.15
CA TYR A 207 -18.83 -4.73 21.17
C TYR A 207 -19.19 -5.03 19.70
N ILE A 208 -20.49 -5.14 19.42
CA ILE A 208 -21.02 -5.23 18.07
C ILE A 208 -21.33 -3.81 17.60
N THR A 209 -20.71 -3.40 16.49
CA THR A 209 -20.99 -2.12 15.84
C THR A 209 -22.33 -2.22 15.10
N TYR A 210 -23.20 -1.25 15.28
CA TYR A 210 -24.45 -1.11 14.54
C TYR A 210 -24.60 0.31 14.00
N SER A 211 -25.42 0.48 13.01
CA SER A 211 -25.68 1.76 12.35
C SER A 211 -27.00 2.39 12.82
N SER A 212 -27.10 3.69 12.62
CA SER A 212 -28.33 4.46 12.79
C SER A 212 -28.40 5.58 11.78
N PRO A 213 -29.54 5.83 11.12
CA PRO A 213 -29.69 6.96 10.22
C PRO A 213 -29.72 8.32 10.95
N VAL A 214 -29.96 8.32 12.26
CA VAL A 214 -29.95 9.51 13.13
C VAL A 214 -28.81 9.42 14.13
N ASP A 215 -28.37 10.57 14.62
CA ASP A 215 -27.33 10.64 15.66
C ASP A 215 -27.77 9.86 16.91
N ASN A 216 -27.03 8.78 17.18
CA ASN A 216 -27.25 7.91 18.33
C ASN A 216 -26.13 8.04 19.39
N GLY A 217 -25.33 9.12 19.30
CA GLY A 217 -24.08 9.30 20.07
C GLY A 217 -22.94 8.42 19.59
N GLY A 218 -23.02 7.91 18.37
CA GLY A 218 -21.98 7.17 17.67
C GLY A 218 -21.02 8.09 16.88
N LYS A 219 -20.29 7.51 15.97
CA LYS A 219 -19.37 8.24 15.08
C LYS A 219 -19.92 8.22 13.66
N TYR A 220 -20.04 9.40 13.05
CA TYR A 220 -20.49 9.52 11.66
C TYR A 220 -19.51 8.81 10.72
N ALA A 221 -20.05 8.06 9.76
CA ALA A 221 -19.34 7.21 8.84
C ALA A 221 -19.87 7.39 7.42
N VAL A 222 -18.96 7.55 6.44
CA VAL A 222 -19.30 7.72 5.03
C VAL A 222 -18.49 6.72 4.21
N THR A 223 -19.20 5.91 3.41
CA THR A 223 -18.64 4.91 2.49
C THR A 223 -19.26 5.08 1.11
N HIS A 224 -18.43 5.29 0.10
CA HIS A 224 -18.83 5.21 -1.30
C HIS A 224 -18.60 3.81 -1.82
N TYR A 225 -19.47 3.31 -2.69
CA TYR A 225 -19.28 2.03 -3.36
C TYR A 225 -19.44 2.14 -4.87
N HIS A 226 -18.74 1.28 -5.57
CA HIS A 226 -18.87 1.07 -7.01
C HIS A 226 -18.82 -0.41 -7.32
N VAL A 227 -19.82 -0.91 -8.08
CA VAL A 227 -19.89 -2.32 -8.48
C VAL A 227 -18.94 -2.57 -9.63
N LEU A 228 -18.03 -3.53 -9.45
CA LEU A 228 -17.07 -3.93 -10.47
C LEU A 228 -17.56 -5.09 -11.34
N ASN A 229 -18.31 -6.01 -10.74
CA ASN A 229 -18.90 -7.17 -11.41
C ASN A 229 -20.01 -7.75 -10.55
N ARG A 230 -20.96 -8.49 -11.15
CA ARG A 230 -22.06 -9.15 -10.43
C ARG A 230 -22.47 -10.47 -11.08
N THR A 231 -23.02 -11.34 -10.26
CA THR A 231 -23.78 -12.53 -10.62
C THR A 231 -25.09 -12.48 -9.84
N THR A 232 -25.98 -13.45 -10.04
CA THR A 232 -27.21 -13.58 -9.23
C THR A 232 -26.92 -13.86 -7.75
N GLU A 233 -25.75 -14.45 -7.44
CA GLU A 233 -25.40 -14.87 -6.08
C GLU A 233 -24.46 -13.89 -5.37
N HIS A 234 -23.58 -13.20 -6.12
CA HIS A 234 -22.53 -12.37 -5.55
C HIS A 234 -22.32 -11.07 -6.33
N THR A 235 -21.83 -10.04 -5.64
CA THR A 235 -21.38 -8.78 -6.24
C THR A 235 -19.94 -8.48 -5.83
N LEU A 236 -19.08 -8.16 -6.80
CA LEU A 236 -17.73 -7.63 -6.56
C LEU A 236 -17.81 -6.11 -6.47
N VAL A 237 -17.49 -5.56 -5.31
CA VAL A 237 -17.68 -4.14 -5.00
C VAL A 237 -16.37 -3.49 -4.61
N GLU A 238 -16.10 -2.31 -5.18
CA GLU A 238 -15.09 -1.39 -4.69
C GLU A 238 -15.71 -0.44 -3.67
N TYR A 239 -15.05 -0.26 -2.53
CA TYR A 239 -15.43 0.71 -1.52
C TYR A 239 -14.34 1.78 -1.38
N LYS A 240 -14.75 3.05 -1.40
CA LYS A 240 -13.90 4.20 -1.06
C LYS A 240 -14.38 4.80 0.25
N LEU A 241 -13.45 4.97 1.20
CA LEU A 241 -13.76 5.46 2.54
C LEU A 241 -13.39 6.93 2.71
N GLU A 242 -14.36 7.77 3.11
CA GLU A 242 -14.06 9.09 3.68
C GLU A 242 -13.68 8.97 5.15
N THR A 243 -14.34 8.11 5.89
CA THR A 243 -14.09 7.84 7.31
C THR A 243 -13.53 6.43 7.51
N GLY A 244 -12.95 6.14 8.68
CA GLY A 244 -12.41 4.82 9.00
C GLY A 244 -12.90 4.32 10.36
N ARG A 245 -14.21 4.03 10.50
CA ARG A 245 -14.77 3.53 11.74
C ARG A 245 -14.61 2.01 11.82
N LYS A 246 -14.64 1.49 13.04
CA LYS A 246 -14.57 0.05 13.31
C LYS A 246 -15.65 -0.70 12.51
N ASN A 247 -15.27 -1.74 11.79
CA ASN A 247 -16.15 -2.58 10.96
C ASN A 247 -17.01 -1.82 9.92
N GLN A 248 -16.68 -0.58 9.55
CA GLN A 248 -17.52 0.32 8.77
C GLN A 248 -18.07 -0.33 7.50
N ILE A 249 -17.22 -0.84 6.61
CA ILE A 249 -17.66 -1.48 5.35
C ILE A 249 -18.58 -2.67 5.65
N ARG A 250 -18.25 -3.48 6.63
CA ARG A 250 -18.98 -4.70 6.99
C ARG A 250 -20.41 -4.39 7.47
N VAL A 251 -20.54 -3.37 8.32
CA VAL A 251 -21.87 -2.88 8.79
C VAL A 251 -22.65 -2.26 7.64
N HIS A 252 -22.02 -1.35 6.89
CA HIS A 252 -22.70 -0.69 5.75
C HIS A 252 -23.15 -1.67 4.68
N SER A 253 -22.36 -2.70 4.38
CA SER A 253 -22.74 -3.75 3.43
C SER A 253 -23.94 -4.57 3.93
N ALA A 254 -23.95 -4.90 5.22
CA ALA A 254 -25.09 -5.61 5.84
C ALA A 254 -26.35 -4.75 5.86
N ASP A 255 -26.25 -3.45 6.15
CA ASP A 255 -27.37 -2.50 6.12
C ASP A 255 -28.02 -2.38 4.72
N MET A 256 -27.24 -2.53 3.67
CA MET A 256 -27.76 -2.58 2.29
C MET A 256 -28.45 -3.91 1.94
N GLY A 257 -28.44 -4.90 2.84
CA GLY A 257 -28.93 -6.26 2.55
C GLY A 257 -27.95 -7.12 1.76
N HIS A 258 -26.72 -6.64 1.55
CA HIS A 258 -25.63 -7.31 0.82
C HIS A 258 -24.38 -7.48 1.70
N PRO A 259 -24.44 -8.30 2.77
CA PRO A 259 -23.31 -8.48 3.69
C PRO A 259 -22.08 -9.00 2.95
N VAL A 260 -20.90 -8.69 3.47
CA VAL A 260 -19.63 -9.22 2.95
C VAL A 260 -19.59 -10.72 3.15
N CYS A 261 -19.30 -11.48 2.09
CA CYS A 261 -19.18 -12.94 2.16
C CYS A 261 -18.08 -13.37 3.16
N GLY A 262 -18.32 -14.43 3.92
CA GLY A 262 -17.43 -14.92 4.97
C GLY A 262 -17.39 -14.05 6.22
N ASP A 263 -18.34 -13.12 6.37
CA ASP A 263 -18.45 -12.33 7.59
C ASP A 263 -19.24 -13.06 8.67
N ILE A 264 -18.54 -13.61 9.68
CA ILE A 264 -19.16 -14.36 10.77
C ILE A 264 -20.01 -13.46 11.69
N LYS A 265 -19.78 -12.14 11.68
CA LYS A 265 -20.41 -11.21 12.63
C LYS A 265 -21.60 -10.46 12.05
N TYR A 266 -21.52 -10.07 10.79
CA TYR A 266 -22.52 -9.27 10.07
C TYR A 266 -23.08 -9.97 8.85
N GLY A 267 -22.59 -11.18 8.55
CA GLY A 267 -22.97 -11.96 7.38
C GLY A 267 -24.26 -12.76 7.56
N ASN A 268 -24.69 -13.36 6.50
CA ASN A 268 -25.87 -14.25 6.40
C ASN A 268 -25.51 -15.74 6.29
N GLY A 269 -24.23 -16.10 6.52
CA GLY A 269 -23.73 -17.47 6.40
C GLY A 269 -23.13 -17.82 5.03
N ASP A 270 -23.21 -16.91 4.05
CA ASP A 270 -22.58 -17.09 2.74
C ASP A 270 -21.05 -16.96 2.85
N ASP A 271 -20.32 -18.05 2.65
CA ASP A 271 -18.86 -18.13 2.83
C ASP A 271 -18.19 -18.97 1.70
N PRO A 272 -18.23 -18.49 0.45
CA PRO A 272 -17.75 -19.24 -0.72
C PRO A 272 -16.22 -19.44 -0.74
N LEU A 273 -15.46 -18.70 0.05
CA LEU A 273 -13.99 -18.73 0.04
C LEU A 273 -13.38 -19.05 1.42
N HIS A 274 -14.18 -19.42 2.40
CA HIS A 274 -13.76 -19.73 3.78
C HIS A 274 -12.92 -18.62 4.42
N ARG A 275 -13.30 -17.37 4.14
CA ARG A 275 -12.67 -16.17 4.68
C ARG A 275 -13.54 -14.94 4.53
N LEU A 276 -13.31 -13.93 5.36
CA LEU A 276 -13.89 -12.60 5.11
C LEU A 276 -13.39 -12.07 3.75
N CYS A 277 -14.31 -11.88 2.82
CA CYS A 277 -14.03 -11.41 1.46
C CYS A 277 -13.90 -9.89 1.40
N LEU A 278 -12.99 -9.33 2.22
CA LEU A 278 -12.68 -7.90 2.28
C LEU A 278 -11.16 -7.70 2.20
N HIS A 279 -10.71 -6.81 1.30
CA HIS A 279 -9.31 -6.55 1.03
C HIS A 279 -9.04 -5.07 0.77
N ALA A 280 -8.15 -4.45 1.55
CA ALA A 280 -7.67 -3.09 1.36
C ALA A 280 -6.63 -3.06 0.23
N TYR A 281 -7.07 -2.88 -1.01
CA TYR A 281 -6.22 -3.08 -2.17
C TYR A 281 -5.46 -1.83 -2.61
N MET A 282 -5.87 -0.63 -2.17
CA MET A 282 -5.23 0.63 -2.53
C MET A 282 -5.06 1.53 -1.31
N LEU A 283 -3.88 2.13 -1.22
CA LEU A 283 -3.51 3.11 -0.19
C LEU A 283 -2.61 4.17 -0.82
N CYS A 284 -3.13 5.39 -0.95
CA CYS A 284 -2.45 6.53 -1.57
C CYS A 284 -2.33 7.67 -0.55
N PHE A 285 -1.12 8.17 -0.37
CA PHE A 285 -0.85 9.21 0.62
C PHE A 285 0.34 10.09 0.22
N THR A 286 0.41 11.27 0.81
CA THR A 286 1.61 12.11 0.77
C THR A 286 2.56 11.65 1.87
N HIS A 287 3.82 11.41 1.54
CA HIS A 287 4.81 10.98 2.54
C HIS A 287 4.94 12.02 3.66
N PRO A 288 4.79 11.63 4.96
CA PRO A 288 4.65 12.57 6.07
C PRO A 288 5.85 13.49 6.27
N VAL A 289 7.04 13.08 5.84
CA VAL A 289 8.28 13.84 6.03
C VAL A 289 8.81 14.43 4.73
N THR A 290 8.78 13.68 3.63
CA THR A 290 9.35 14.14 2.34
C THR A 290 8.36 14.92 1.48
N GLY A 291 7.05 14.83 1.75
CA GLY A 291 6.00 15.45 0.95
C GLY A 291 5.77 14.76 -0.42
N GLU A 292 6.45 13.66 -0.71
CA GLU A 292 6.27 12.92 -1.97
C GLU A 292 4.93 12.18 -2.02
N ARG A 293 4.31 12.13 -3.19
CA ARG A 293 3.13 11.29 -3.43
C ARG A 293 3.53 9.82 -3.49
N MET A 294 2.84 9.01 -2.71
CA MET A 294 3.04 7.57 -2.59
C MET A 294 1.74 6.84 -2.93
N ASP A 295 1.74 6.08 -4.01
CA ASP A 295 0.57 5.34 -4.50
C ASP A 295 0.88 3.84 -4.46
N PHE A 296 0.20 3.12 -3.58
CA PHE A 296 0.36 1.67 -3.45
C PHE A 296 -0.93 0.95 -3.83
N SER A 297 -0.81 -0.13 -4.58
CA SER A 297 -1.92 -1.02 -4.88
C SER A 297 -1.47 -2.47 -4.91
N THR A 298 -2.38 -3.37 -4.59
CA THR A 298 -2.23 -4.82 -4.73
C THR A 298 -3.26 -5.34 -5.71
N PRO A 299 -3.01 -6.46 -6.38
CA PRO A 299 -4.04 -7.12 -7.18
C PRO A 299 -5.24 -7.50 -6.34
N ILE A 300 -6.44 -7.44 -6.92
CA ILE A 300 -7.64 -8.06 -6.32
C ILE A 300 -7.35 -9.56 -6.11
N PRO A 301 -7.60 -10.11 -4.91
CA PRO A 301 -7.36 -11.52 -4.63
C PRO A 301 -7.97 -12.44 -5.70
N THR A 302 -7.20 -13.42 -6.17
CA THR A 302 -7.64 -14.32 -7.25
C THR A 302 -8.92 -15.09 -6.92
N GLY A 303 -9.10 -15.47 -5.64
CA GLY A 303 -10.32 -16.09 -5.16
C GLY A 303 -11.55 -15.19 -5.33
N PHE A 304 -11.43 -13.87 -5.13
CA PHE A 304 -12.57 -12.95 -5.35
C PHE A 304 -12.99 -12.95 -6.82
N ARG A 305 -12.02 -12.88 -7.74
CA ARG A 305 -12.31 -12.90 -9.18
C ARG A 305 -12.88 -14.23 -9.68
N SER A 306 -12.53 -15.34 -9.04
CA SER A 306 -12.97 -16.68 -9.49
C SER A 306 -14.47 -16.90 -9.33
N LEU A 307 -15.15 -16.12 -8.46
CA LEU A 307 -16.60 -16.18 -8.27
C LEU A 307 -17.40 -15.50 -9.40
N PHE A 308 -16.72 -14.82 -10.33
CA PHE A 308 -17.33 -14.04 -11.41
C PHE A 308 -16.91 -14.52 -12.81
N LYS A 309 -16.56 -15.78 -12.93
CA LYS A 309 -16.17 -16.42 -14.21
C LYS A 309 -17.36 -17.11 -14.85
#